data_d9e028380f404b50a23e72e39468ef2a
#
_entry.id   d9e028380f404b50a23e72e39468ef2a
#
_cell.length_a   1.000
_cell.length_b   1.000
_cell.length_c   1.000
_cell.angle_alpha   90.00
_cell.angle_beta   90.00
_cell.angle_gamma   90.00
#
_symmetry.space_group_name_H-M   'P 1'
#
loop_
_entity.id
_entity.type
_entity.pdbx_description
1 polymer ?
#
loop_
_entity_poly.entity_id
_entity_poly.type
_entity_poly.pdbx_seq_one_letter_code
_entity_poly.pdbx_strand_id
1 'polypeptide(L)'
;MAIWLDQDSRVIVQGMTGSEGRKHTQRMIAAGTRIVAGVTPGKGGQSLTFEEDPVPVFDTVAEAKAATGANTSVVFVPAAHTKAAVMDAIDAELDLVVVITEGVPVADTAAFVAQAKKSGRTRIIGPNCPGIISPNQSNVGIIPSTISGPGRLGLVSKSGTLTYQMMFELRDIGFATAVGKIGRAHV
;
A
#
# COMPACT_ATOMS: atom_id res chain seq x y z
N MET A 1 13.81 -2.52 -13.89
CA MET A 1 13.71 -3.55 -12.84
C MET A 1 12.99 -2.92 -11.65
N ALA A 2 11.80 -3.40 -11.34
CA ALA A 2 11.03 -2.93 -10.19
C ALA A 2 11.62 -3.46 -8.87
N ILE A 3 11.45 -2.71 -7.77
CA ILE A 3 11.94 -3.10 -6.45
C ILE A 3 10.72 -3.22 -5.52
N TRP A 4 10.49 -4.42 -4.96
CA TRP A 4 9.41 -4.79 -4.03
C TRP A 4 7.98 -4.72 -4.60
N LEU A 5 7.74 -3.98 -5.65
CA LEU A 5 6.41 -3.81 -6.26
C LEU A 5 6.54 -3.90 -7.78
N ASP A 6 5.82 -4.84 -8.39
CA ASP A 6 5.81 -5.10 -9.82
C ASP A 6 4.40 -5.46 -10.32
N GLN A 7 4.29 -5.88 -11.57
CA GLN A 7 3.03 -6.30 -12.19
C GLN A 7 2.45 -7.60 -11.61
N ASP A 8 3.27 -8.43 -10.96
CA ASP A 8 2.85 -9.69 -10.35
C ASP A 8 2.40 -9.52 -8.91
N SER A 9 2.58 -8.31 -8.35
CA SER A 9 2.15 -7.97 -7.00
C SER A 9 0.62 -8.03 -6.90
N ARG A 10 0.12 -8.86 -5.97
CA ARG A 10 -1.31 -9.06 -5.68
C ARG A 10 -1.67 -8.30 -4.41
N VAL A 11 -2.48 -7.27 -4.56
CA VAL A 11 -2.68 -6.27 -3.50
C VAL A 11 -4.01 -6.45 -2.79
N ILE A 12 -3.95 -6.49 -1.45
CA ILE A 12 -5.10 -6.36 -0.54
C ILE A 12 -5.24 -4.90 -0.12
N VAL A 13 -6.47 -4.38 -0.10
CA VAL A 13 -6.78 -3.07 0.46
C VAL A 13 -7.49 -3.22 1.80
N GLN A 14 -6.81 -2.91 2.90
CA GLN A 14 -7.43 -2.87 4.23
C GLN A 14 -8.17 -1.54 4.42
N GLY A 15 -9.43 -1.63 4.82
CA GLY A 15 -10.33 -0.48 4.90
C GLY A 15 -10.97 -0.11 3.55
N MET A 16 -11.02 -1.03 2.57
CA MET A 16 -11.55 -0.81 1.22
C MET A 16 -13.00 -0.31 1.21
N THR A 17 -13.80 -0.68 2.18
CA THR A 17 -15.23 -0.27 2.26
C THR A 17 -15.42 1.17 2.74
N GLY A 18 -14.39 1.81 3.29
CA GLY A 18 -14.38 3.23 3.65
C GLY A 18 -14.25 4.13 2.42
N SER A 19 -14.62 5.41 2.56
CA SER A 19 -14.58 6.39 1.46
C SER A 19 -13.20 6.54 0.81
N GLU A 20 -12.16 6.71 1.62
CA GLU A 20 -10.78 6.85 1.13
C GLU A 20 -10.25 5.53 0.55
N GLY A 21 -10.50 4.40 1.23
CA GLY A 21 -10.14 3.08 0.72
C GLY A 21 -10.74 2.83 -0.66
N ARG A 22 -12.04 3.09 -0.82
CA ARG A 22 -12.73 2.92 -2.11
C ARG A 22 -12.19 3.81 -3.21
N LYS A 23 -12.05 5.11 -2.93
CA LYS A 23 -11.52 6.11 -3.87
C LYS A 23 -10.12 5.77 -4.36
N HIS A 24 -9.23 5.39 -3.45
CA HIS A 24 -7.84 5.07 -3.80
C HIS A 24 -7.72 3.68 -4.44
N THR A 25 -8.58 2.71 -4.09
CA THR A 25 -8.67 1.43 -4.81
C THR A 25 -8.94 1.66 -6.29
N GLN A 26 -9.94 2.48 -6.62
CA GLN A 26 -10.25 2.80 -8.02
C GLN A 26 -9.07 3.44 -8.75
N ARG A 27 -8.33 4.35 -8.09
CA ARG A 27 -7.14 4.99 -8.68
C ARG A 27 -5.98 4.02 -8.88
N MET A 28 -5.79 3.09 -7.95
CA MET A 28 -4.77 2.04 -8.06
C MET A 28 -5.08 1.09 -9.22
N ILE A 29 -6.34 0.67 -9.37
CA ILE A 29 -6.81 -0.15 -10.50
C ILE A 29 -6.56 0.58 -11.82
N ALA A 30 -6.99 1.84 -11.93
CA ALA A 30 -6.75 2.68 -13.13
C ALA A 30 -5.25 2.87 -13.45
N ALA A 31 -4.37 2.73 -12.46
CA ALA A 31 -2.91 2.77 -12.64
C ALA A 31 -2.29 1.39 -12.95
N GLY A 32 -3.11 0.35 -13.17
CA GLY A 32 -2.67 -1.01 -13.51
C GLY A 32 -2.37 -1.91 -12.30
N THR A 33 -2.67 -1.48 -11.08
CA THR A 33 -2.45 -2.29 -9.89
C THR A 33 -3.44 -3.44 -9.81
N ARG A 34 -2.94 -4.65 -9.58
CA ARG A 34 -3.74 -5.85 -9.41
C ARG A 34 -4.31 -5.93 -8.01
N ILE A 35 -5.47 -5.30 -7.79
CA ILE A 35 -6.23 -5.42 -6.54
C ILE A 35 -6.98 -6.75 -6.55
N VAL A 36 -6.72 -7.62 -5.58
CA VAL A 36 -7.31 -8.97 -5.54
C VAL A 36 -8.34 -9.14 -4.43
N ALA A 37 -8.30 -8.29 -3.39
CA ALA A 37 -9.25 -8.33 -2.29
C ALA A 37 -9.28 -7.02 -1.49
N GLY A 38 -10.39 -6.81 -0.79
CA GLY A 38 -10.49 -5.89 0.32
C GLY A 38 -10.53 -6.64 1.65
N VAL A 39 -10.08 -5.97 2.72
CA VAL A 39 -10.26 -6.48 4.09
C VAL A 39 -10.93 -5.40 4.93
N THR A 40 -12.05 -5.76 5.54
CA THR A 40 -12.78 -4.93 6.50
C THR A 40 -13.49 -5.85 7.48
N PRO A 41 -13.06 -5.90 8.75
CA PRO A 41 -13.69 -6.75 9.76
C PRO A 41 -15.21 -6.54 9.87
N GLY A 42 -15.97 -7.61 9.92
CA GLY A 42 -17.45 -7.62 9.97
C GLY A 42 -18.12 -7.35 8.61
N LYS A 43 -17.36 -7.31 7.51
CA LYS A 43 -17.89 -7.14 6.15
C LYS A 43 -17.46 -8.22 5.16
N GLY A 44 -16.93 -9.30 5.68
CA GLY A 44 -16.60 -10.50 4.89
C GLY A 44 -17.80 -11.02 4.11
N GLY A 45 -17.56 -11.60 2.94
CA GLY A 45 -18.59 -12.10 2.04
C GLY A 45 -19.27 -11.04 1.14
N GLN A 46 -18.96 -9.75 1.32
CA GLN A 46 -19.39 -8.69 0.41
C GLN A 46 -18.44 -8.60 -0.78
N SER A 47 -18.88 -7.91 -1.84
CA SER A 47 -18.03 -7.49 -2.96
C SER A 47 -18.25 -6.02 -3.27
N LEU A 48 -17.18 -5.33 -3.65
CA LEU A 48 -17.26 -3.97 -4.16
C LEU A 48 -16.91 -3.99 -5.64
N THR A 49 -17.77 -3.39 -6.48
CA THR A 49 -17.50 -3.28 -7.91
C THR A 49 -16.67 -2.04 -8.19
N PHE A 50 -15.58 -2.23 -8.91
CA PHE A 50 -14.72 -1.19 -9.47
C PHE A 50 -14.70 -1.38 -10.99
N GLU A 51 -15.11 -0.31 -11.74
CA GLU A 51 -15.40 -0.43 -13.17
C GLU A 51 -16.46 -1.53 -13.40
N GLU A 52 -16.09 -2.68 -13.96
CA GLU A 52 -17.00 -3.81 -14.15
C GLU A 52 -16.62 -5.04 -13.31
N ASP A 53 -15.47 -4.98 -12.61
CA ASP A 53 -14.92 -6.12 -11.88
C ASP A 53 -15.30 -6.10 -10.39
N PRO A 54 -15.92 -7.18 -9.86
CA PRO A 54 -16.17 -7.32 -8.44
C PRO A 54 -14.90 -7.72 -7.68
N VAL A 55 -14.54 -6.95 -6.67
CA VAL A 55 -13.45 -7.27 -5.74
C VAL A 55 -14.04 -7.79 -4.43
N PRO A 56 -13.74 -9.05 -4.03
CA PRO A 56 -14.28 -9.63 -2.80
C PRO A 56 -13.71 -8.95 -1.56
N VAL A 57 -14.51 -8.90 -0.49
CA VAL A 57 -14.14 -8.39 0.83
C VAL A 57 -14.10 -9.54 1.83
N PHE A 58 -13.05 -9.59 2.64
CA PHE A 58 -12.82 -10.58 3.69
C PHE A 58 -12.77 -9.90 5.07
N ASP A 59 -12.92 -10.68 6.12
CA ASP A 59 -12.81 -10.17 7.49
C ASP A 59 -11.35 -10.07 7.94
N THR A 60 -10.46 -10.93 7.44
CA THR A 60 -9.05 -10.98 7.81
C THR A 60 -8.13 -11.02 6.59
N VAL A 61 -6.87 -10.59 6.80
CA VAL A 61 -5.83 -10.69 5.76
C VAL A 61 -5.49 -12.15 5.46
N ALA A 62 -5.53 -13.02 6.46
CA ALA A 62 -5.26 -14.44 6.29
C ALA A 62 -6.26 -15.11 5.34
N GLU A 63 -7.57 -14.84 5.52
CA GLU A 63 -8.63 -15.33 4.61
C GLU A 63 -8.43 -14.80 3.19
N ALA A 64 -8.20 -13.49 3.05
CA ALA A 64 -7.96 -12.86 1.76
C ALA A 64 -6.74 -13.46 1.05
N LYS A 65 -5.63 -13.66 1.77
CA LYS A 65 -4.42 -14.29 1.23
C LYS A 65 -4.67 -15.73 0.79
N ALA A 66 -5.35 -16.53 1.61
CA ALA A 66 -5.65 -17.92 1.29
C ALA A 66 -6.50 -18.03 0.02
N ALA A 67 -7.47 -17.13 -0.16
CA ALA A 67 -8.37 -17.14 -1.31
C ALA A 67 -7.73 -16.60 -2.59
N THR A 68 -6.79 -15.65 -2.50
CA THR A 68 -6.31 -14.86 -3.67
C THR A 68 -4.83 -15.01 -3.96
N GLY A 69 -4.05 -15.56 -3.02
CA GLY A 69 -2.59 -15.60 -3.12
C GLY A 69 -1.93 -14.21 -3.01
N ALA A 70 -2.56 -13.28 -2.30
CA ALA A 70 -2.04 -11.93 -2.10
C ALA A 70 -0.69 -11.93 -1.40
N ASN A 71 0.19 -11.00 -1.77
CA ASN A 71 1.52 -10.81 -1.22
C ASN A 71 1.78 -9.39 -0.69
N THR A 72 0.92 -8.46 -1.00
CA THR A 72 1.06 -7.04 -0.66
C THR A 72 -0.23 -6.52 -0.03
N SER A 73 -0.12 -5.64 0.98
CA SER A 73 -1.26 -4.93 1.56
C SER A 73 -1.04 -3.43 1.57
N VAL A 74 -2.12 -2.66 1.36
CA VAL A 74 -2.18 -1.23 1.63
C VAL A 74 -3.22 -0.93 2.69
N VAL A 75 -2.88 -0.05 3.65
CA VAL A 75 -3.69 0.20 4.85
C VAL A 75 -4.27 1.61 4.80
N PHE A 76 -5.62 1.69 4.72
CA PHE A 76 -6.42 2.93 4.74
C PHE A 76 -7.36 3.00 5.97
N VAL A 77 -7.07 2.25 7.01
CA VAL A 77 -7.89 2.28 8.23
C VAL A 77 -7.55 3.48 9.12
N PRO A 78 -8.47 3.95 9.96
CA PRO A 78 -8.17 5.01 10.93
C PRO A 78 -7.00 4.68 11.86
N ALA A 79 -6.29 5.71 12.34
CA ALA A 79 -5.06 5.56 13.15
C ALA A 79 -5.21 4.59 14.34
N ALA A 80 -6.34 4.64 15.04
CA ALA A 80 -6.64 3.76 16.18
C ALA A 80 -6.70 2.26 15.83
N HIS A 81 -6.94 1.91 14.56
CA HIS A 81 -7.06 0.53 14.08
C HIS A 81 -5.84 0.09 13.26
N THR A 82 -4.91 1.02 12.97
CA THR A 82 -3.78 0.74 12.07
C THR A 82 -2.86 -0.33 12.61
N LYS A 83 -2.57 -0.33 13.92
CA LYS A 83 -1.73 -1.37 14.52
C LYS A 83 -2.30 -2.77 14.30
N ALA A 84 -3.59 -2.96 14.59
CA ALA A 84 -4.24 -4.26 14.40
C ALA A 84 -4.20 -4.71 12.93
N ALA A 85 -4.48 -3.80 12.01
CA ALA A 85 -4.45 -4.07 10.57
C ALA A 85 -3.04 -4.45 10.07
N VAL A 86 -1.99 -3.78 10.56
CA VAL A 86 -0.60 -4.10 10.19
C VAL A 86 -0.15 -5.43 10.79
N MET A 87 -0.53 -5.70 12.06
CA MET A 87 -0.23 -6.98 12.71
C MET A 87 -0.90 -8.16 11.99
N ASP A 88 -2.16 -8.04 11.58
CA ASP A 88 -2.87 -9.06 10.79
C ASP A 88 -2.13 -9.36 9.48
N ALA A 89 -1.60 -8.32 8.81
CA ALA A 89 -0.81 -8.49 7.58
C ALA A 89 0.56 -9.16 7.83
N ILE A 90 1.22 -8.87 8.96
CA ILE A 90 2.48 -9.52 9.36
C ILE A 90 2.24 -10.99 9.72
N ASP A 91 1.22 -11.27 10.50
CA ASP A 91 0.86 -12.61 10.95
C ASP A 91 0.41 -13.49 9.76
N ALA A 92 -0.21 -12.87 8.76
CA ALA A 92 -0.49 -13.52 7.48
C ALA A 92 0.74 -13.66 6.57
N GLU A 93 1.92 -13.22 7.01
CA GLU A 93 3.19 -13.31 6.28
C GLU A 93 3.14 -12.68 4.88
N LEU A 94 2.56 -11.48 4.75
CA LEU A 94 2.67 -10.71 3.51
C LEU A 94 4.10 -10.17 3.32
N ASP A 95 4.54 -10.05 2.08
CA ASP A 95 5.91 -9.59 1.77
C ASP A 95 6.04 -8.08 1.95
N LEU A 96 4.99 -7.31 1.64
CA LEU A 96 4.97 -5.85 1.71
C LEU A 96 3.68 -5.32 2.35
N VAL A 97 3.82 -4.37 3.28
CA VAL A 97 2.70 -3.61 3.86
C VAL A 97 2.96 -2.12 3.72
N VAL A 98 2.05 -1.42 3.06
CA VAL A 98 2.12 0.03 2.83
C VAL A 98 1.09 0.72 3.72
N VAL A 99 1.55 1.52 4.67
CA VAL A 99 0.70 2.18 5.68
C VAL A 99 0.54 3.65 5.34
N ILE A 100 -0.61 4.00 4.74
CA ILE A 100 -0.91 5.37 4.31
C ILE A 100 -1.26 6.26 5.50
N THR A 101 -1.94 5.69 6.47
CA THR A 101 -2.54 6.38 7.63
C THR A 101 -1.56 7.29 8.36
N GLU A 102 -1.98 8.52 8.57
CA GLU A 102 -1.32 9.51 9.41
C GLU A 102 -1.83 9.46 10.86
N GLY A 103 -1.05 9.98 11.82
CA GLY A 103 -1.45 10.07 13.22
C GLY A 103 -1.43 8.76 13.98
N VAL A 104 -0.78 7.74 13.47
CA VAL A 104 -0.58 6.47 14.20
C VAL A 104 0.32 6.71 15.41
N PRO A 105 -0.08 6.27 16.62
CA PRO A 105 0.74 6.43 17.83
C PRO A 105 2.15 5.84 17.66
N VAL A 106 3.16 6.53 18.19
CA VAL A 106 4.57 6.09 18.10
C VAL A 106 4.77 4.71 18.72
N ALA A 107 4.14 4.44 19.86
CA ALA A 107 4.22 3.14 20.53
C ALA A 107 3.66 2.01 19.65
N ASP A 108 2.56 2.26 18.95
CA ASP A 108 1.95 1.29 18.04
C ASP A 108 2.84 1.07 16.79
N THR A 109 3.43 2.14 16.27
CA THR A 109 4.39 2.07 15.17
C THR A 109 5.61 1.26 15.56
N ALA A 110 6.19 1.51 16.74
CA ALA A 110 7.34 0.75 17.26
C ALA A 110 7.00 -0.74 17.41
N ALA A 111 5.81 -1.05 17.91
CA ALA A 111 5.37 -2.43 18.12
C ALA A 111 5.28 -3.22 16.80
N PHE A 112 4.59 -2.69 15.78
CA PHE A 112 4.46 -3.42 14.52
C PHE A 112 5.78 -3.45 13.71
N VAL A 113 6.62 -2.42 13.79
CA VAL A 113 7.96 -2.45 13.17
C VAL A 113 8.86 -3.51 13.82
N ALA A 114 8.81 -3.63 15.16
CA ALA A 114 9.52 -4.69 15.89
C ALA A 114 9.04 -6.08 15.48
N GLN A 115 7.73 -6.27 15.35
CA GLN A 115 7.14 -7.54 14.91
C GLN A 115 7.54 -7.88 13.47
N ALA A 116 7.50 -6.93 12.55
CA ALA A 116 7.94 -7.14 11.17
C ALA A 116 9.43 -7.52 11.09
N LYS A 117 10.29 -6.86 11.88
CA LYS A 117 11.71 -7.24 11.97
C LYS A 117 11.90 -8.66 12.52
N LYS A 118 11.11 -9.04 13.53
CA LYS A 118 11.16 -10.37 14.12
C LYS A 118 10.70 -11.45 13.15
N SER A 119 9.68 -11.19 12.34
CA SER A 119 9.20 -12.13 11.32
C SER A 119 10.22 -12.35 10.20
N GLY A 120 11.10 -11.37 9.94
CA GLY A 120 12.13 -11.40 8.91
C GLY A 120 11.59 -11.43 7.47
N ARG A 121 10.28 -11.41 7.29
CA ARG A 121 9.61 -11.52 5.99
C ARG A 121 8.95 -10.23 5.53
N THR A 122 8.10 -9.65 6.36
CA THR A 122 7.29 -8.50 5.99
C THR A 122 8.09 -7.20 6.01
N ARG A 123 8.07 -6.47 4.92
CA ARG A 123 8.57 -5.10 4.82
C ARG A 123 7.44 -4.10 5.03
N ILE A 124 7.75 -2.99 5.71
CA ILE A 124 6.76 -1.93 5.97
C ILE A 124 7.25 -0.63 5.32
N ILE A 125 6.35 0.03 4.59
CA ILE A 125 6.51 1.41 4.11
C ILE A 125 5.49 2.26 4.85
N GLY A 126 5.93 3.31 5.52
CA GLY A 126 5.09 4.16 6.37
C GLY A 126 5.33 3.91 7.87
N PRO A 127 4.40 4.31 8.76
CA PRO A 127 3.14 5.01 8.47
C PRO A 127 3.35 6.42 7.94
N ASN A 128 2.24 7.12 7.61
CA ASN A 128 2.25 8.45 7.02
C ASN A 128 3.12 8.49 5.75
N CYS A 129 2.67 7.82 4.71
CA CYS A 129 3.37 7.75 3.44
C CYS A 129 2.41 7.88 2.25
N PRO A 130 2.89 8.37 1.11
CA PRO A 130 2.09 8.37 -0.12
C PRO A 130 2.09 7.01 -0.82
N GLY A 131 2.94 6.08 -0.38
CA GLY A 131 3.06 4.75 -0.94
C GLY A 131 4.30 4.51 -1.77
N ILE A 132 4.18 3.54 -2.66
CA ILE A 132 5.21 3.07 -3.60
C ILE A 132 4.60 2.91 -4.99
N ILE A 133 5.35 3.31 -6.01
CA ILE A 133 4.96 3.15 -7.42
C ILE A 133 6.12 2.60 -8.24
N SER A 134 5.85 1.61 -9.07
CA SER A 134 6.67 1.18 -10.21
C SER A 134 5.87 1.50 -11.48
N PRO A 135 6.17 2.62 -12.16
CA PRO A 135 5.35 3.13 -13.26
C PRO A 135 5.09 2.09 -14.34
N ASN A 136 3.88 2.04 -14.87
CA ASN A 136 3.35 1.07 -15.83
C ASN A 136 3.34 -0.40 -15.32
N GLN A 137 3.58 -0.63 -14.03
CA GLN A 137 3.51 -1.97 -13.44
C GLN A 137 2.51 -2.03 -12.28
N SER A 138 2.75 -1.20 -11.24
CA SER A 138 1.87 -1.16 -10.08
C SER A 138 2.06 0.14 -9.28
N ASN A 139 0.98 0.61 -8.66
CA ASN A 139 0.96 1.76 -7.76
C ASN A 139 0.20 1.37 -6.49
N VAL A 140 0.87 1.33 -5.36
CA VAL A 140 0.26 0.98 -4.07
C VAL A 140 0.33 2.17 -3.13
N GLY A 141 -0.79 2.89 -3.06
CA GLY A 141 -0.93 4.10 -2.26
C GLY A 141 -1.71 5.21 -2.96
N ILE A 142 -1.27 6.45 -2.74
CA ILE A 142 -1.96 7.66 -3.18
C ILE A 142 -1.13 8.49 -4.17
N ILE A 143 0.00 7.97 -4.65
CA ILE A 143 0.88 8.67 -5.60
C ILE A 143 0.12 8.85 -6.93
N PRO A 144 0.02 10.09 -7.47
CA PRO A 144 -0.57 10.30 -8.78
C PRO A 144 0.27 9.63 -9.87
N SER A 145 -0.29 8.67 -10.61
CA SER A 145 0.45 7.96 -11.67
C SER A 145 0.88 8.87 -12.82
N THR A 146 0.20 10.00 -13.02
CA THR A 146 0.45 10.96 -14.11
C THR A 146 1.74 11.77 -13.94
N ILE A 147 2.33 11.81 -12.72
CA ILE A 147 3.56 12.57 -12.46
C ILE A 147 4.83 11.75 -12.63
N SER A 148 4.72 10.48 -13.02
CA SER A 148 5.88 9.60 -13.19
C SER A 148 5.79 8.80 -14.48
N GLY A 149 6.92 8.56 -15.11
CA GLY A 149 7.05 7.68 -16.27
C GLY A 149 7.90 6.45 -15.94
N PRO A 150 7.83 5.38 -16.76
CA PRO A 150 8.69 4.22 -16.61
C PRO A 150 10.12 4.54 -17.01
N GLY A 151 11.09 4.03 -16.27
CA GLY A 151 12.51 4.28 -16.53
C GLY A 151 13.42 3.55 -15.56
N ARG A 152 14.61 4.13 -15.33
CA ARG A 152 15.67 3.47 -14.56
C ARG A 152 16.02 4.11 -13.22
N LEU A 153 15.43 5.25 -12.88
CA LEU A 153 15.72 5.91 -11.61
C LEU A 153 15.04 5.18 -10.45
N GLY A 154 15.75 5.08 -9.33
CA GLY A 154 15.19 4.75 -8.03
C GLY A 154 15.03 6.00 -7.20
N LEU A 155 13.86 6.23 -6.60
CA LEU A 155 13.61 7.35 -5.70
C LEU A 155 13.18 6.86 -4.32
N VAL A 156 13.93 7.27 -3.30
CA VAL A 156 13.56 7.09 -1.89
C VAL A 156 13.56 8.46 -1.22
N SER A 157 12.42 8.91 -0.74
CA SER A 157 12.27 10.27 -0.21
C SER A 157 11.49 10.29 1.10
N LYS A 158 11.87 11.21 2.00
CA LYS A 158 11.17 11.52 3.26
C LYS A 158 10.37 12.83 3.19
N SER A 159 10.12 13.35 1.99
CA SER A 159 9.37 14.57 1.77
C SER A 159 8.19 14.32 0.84
N GLY A 160 6.98 14.71 1.24
CA GLY A 160 5.80 14.62 0.37
C GLY A 160 5.95 15.50 -0.87
N THR A 161 6.17 16.79 -0.67
CA THR A 161 6.25 17.79 -1.75
C THR A 161 7.43 17.54 -2.70
N LEU A 162 8.63 17.36 -2.16
CA LEU A 162 9.83 17.14 -2.99
C LEU A 162 9.77 15.82 -3.74
N THR A 163 9.15 14.78 -3.17
CA THR A 163 8.93 13.52 -3.87
C THR A 163 8.14 13.76 -5.16
N TYR A 164 7.02 14.45 -5.07
CA TYR A 164 6.15 14.71 -6.24
C TYR A 164 6.81 15.65 -7.24
N GLN A 165 7.51 16.68 -6.76
CA GLN A 165 8.25 17.59 -7.64
C GLN A 165 9.33 16.85 -8.43
N MET A 166 10.17 16.05 -7.76
CA MET A 166 11.19 15.25 -8.42
C MET A 166 10.61 14.24 -9.41
N MET A 167 9.49 13.60 -9.05
CA MET A 167 8.81 12.68 -9.95
C MET A 167 8.31 13.39 -11.21
N PHE A 168 7.75 14.59 -11.05
CA PHE A 168 7.27 15.38 -12.18
C PHE A 168 8.41 15.89 -13.09
N GLU A 169 9.48 16.43 -12.50
CA GLU A 169 10.62 16.98 -13.25
C GLU A 169 11.43 15.90 -13.98
N LEU A 170 11.55 14.71 -13.39
CA LEU A 170 12.32 13.60 -13.94
C LEU A 170 11.46 12.54 -14.66
N ARG A 171 10.19 12.83 -14.92
CA ARG A 171 9.25 11.85 -15.51
C ARG A 171 9.69 11.32 -16.88
N ASP A 172 10.40 12.14 -17.68
CA ASP A 172 10.86 11.76 -19.02
C ASP A 172 12.10 10.83 -18.96
N ILE A 173 12.89 10.90 -17.88
CA ILE A 173 13.96 9.94 -17.61
C ILE A 173 13.35 8.66 -17.02
N GLY A 174 12.31 8.83 -16.22
CA GLY A 174 11.47 7.78 -15.67
C GLY A 174 12.06 7.00 -14.51
N PHE A 175 11.17 6.31 -13.81
CA PHE A 175 11.47 5.59 -12.57
C PHE A 175 11.28 4.09 -12.73
N ALA A 176 12.20 3.32 -12.17
CA ALA A 176 12.01 1.89 -11.94
C ALA A 176 11.08 1.68 -10.74
N THR A 177 11.34 2.42 -9.65
CA THR A 177 10.48 2.44 -8.46
C THR A 177 10.69 3.76 -7.72
N ALA A 178 9.60 4.35 -7.25
CA ALA A 178 9.63 5.51 -6.36
C ALA A 178 8.85 5.20 -5.08
N VAL A 179 9.45 5.52 -3.93
CA VAL A 179 8.84 5.36 -2.61
C VAL A 179 8.99 6.64 -1.80
N GLY A 180 7.91 7.06 -1.19
CA GLY A 180 7.88 8.24 -0.34
C GLY A 180 7.42 7.91 1.08
N LYS A 181 7.89 8.72 2.04
CA LYS A 181 7.35 8.82 3.38
C LYS A 181 7.10 10.29 3.68
N ILE A 182 5.96 10.63 4.29
CA ILE A 182 5.62 12.01 4.61
C ILE A 182 5.94 12.27 6.09
N GLY A 183 6.55 13.44 6.36
CA GLY A 183 6.83 13.90 7.72
C GLY A 183 8.01 13.21 8.40
N ARG A 184 8.41 13.77 9.54
CA ARG A 184 9.42 13.19 10.42
C ARG A 184 8.82 11.96 11.10
N ALA A 185 9.48 10.83 10.99
CA ALA A 185 9.31 9.81 12.00
C ALA A 185 9.85 10.41 13.31
N HIS A 186 8.97 10.71 14.23
CA HIS A 186 9.38 10.84 15.62
C HIS A 186 9.67 9.40 16.08
N VAL A 187 10.91 9.00 15.90
CA VAL A 187 11.50 7.81 16.51
C VAL A 187 12.24 8.31 17.73
#